data_60ed1d5cf9006731dcacfc8a557903d4
#
_entry.id   60ed1d5cf9006731dcacfc8a557903d4
#
_cell.length_a   1.000
_cell.length_b   1.000
_cell.length_c   1.000
_cell.angle_alpha   90.00
_cell.angle_beta   90.00
_cell.angle_gamma   90.00
#
_symmetry.space_group_name_H-M   'P 1'
#
loop_
_entity.id
_entity.type
_entity.pdbx_description
1 polymer ?
#
loop_
_entity_poly.entity_id
_entity_poly.type
_entity_poly.pdbx_seq_one_letter_code
_entity_poly.pdbx_strand_id
1 'polypeptide(L)'
;ANAILHDPELLILDEPTNGLDIPSKAQFRNLITDAMLEDRIIIISTHQVRDMVNLIDPILILDDGKIIFNYTIEEISKILKFELHQSLSEPKDVLYFERIAGGYLSITENINNEYSQVDVEILFNAILSKKTVITALFSKLQK
;
A
#
# COMPACT_ATOMS: atom_id res chain seq x y z
N ALA A 1 -3.45 19.40 -12.43
CA ALA A 1 -2.26 20.23 -12.69
C ALA A 1 -2.35 21.59 -12.00
N ASN A 2 -3.47 22.33 -12.12
CA ASN A 2 -3.58 23.69 -11.55
C ASN A 2 -3.45 23.74 -10.01
N ALA A 3 -3.88 22.72 -9.28
CA ALA A 3 -3.80 22.71 -7.82
C ALA A 3 -2.34 22.73 -7.29
N ILE A 4 -1.43 22.10 -7.99
CA ILE A 4 0.00 22.03 -7.62
C ILE A 4 0.69 23.40 -7.85
N LEU A 5 0.25 24.16 -8.86
CA LEU A 5 0.83 25.45 -9.22
C LEU A 5 0.56 26.58 -8.19
N HIS A 6 -0.38 26.38 -7.26
CA HIS A 6 -0.71 27.35 -6.22
C HIS A 6 0.08 27.17 -4.93
N ASP A 7 1.03 26.25 -4.90
CA ASP A 7 1.93 25.96 -3.77
C ASP A 7 1.19 25.78 -2.43
N PRO A 8 0.21 24.86 -2.33
CA PRO A 8 -0.52 24.65 -1.09
C PRO A 8 0.31 23.85 -0.08
N GLU A 9 0.21 24.19 1.20
CA GLU A 9 0.79 23.40 2.30
C GLU A 9 0.15 22.01 2.43
N LEU A 10 -1.12 21.87 2.02
CA LEU A 10 -1.87 20.61 1.98
C LEU A 10 -2.49 20.41 0.61
N LEU A 11 -2.14 19.32 -0.05
CA LEU A 11 -2.69 18.89 -1.32
C LEU A 11 -3.49 17.61 -1.12
N ILE A 12 -4.78 17.63 -1.44
CA ILE A 12 -5.66 16.44 -1.40
C ILE A 12 -6.05 16.08 -2.82
N LEU A 13 -5.76 14.86 -3.23
CA LEU A 13 -6.03 14.33 -4.56
C LEU A 13 -6.92 13.09 -4.44
N ASP A 14 -8.09 13.14 -5.06
CA ASP A 14 -9.04 12.02 -5.11
C ASP A 14 -8.97 11.35 -6.47
N GLU A 15 -8.63 10.04 -6.49
CA GLU A 15 -8.47 9.22 -7.69
C GLU A 15 -7.70 9.90 -8.83
N PRO A 16 -6.52 10.50 -8.59
CA PRO A 16 -5.88 11.41 -9.54
C PRO A 16 -5.37 10.72 -10.81
N THR A 17 -5.22 9.40 -10.81
CA THR A 17 -4.77 8.62 -11.97
C THR A 17 -5.91 7.94 -12.73
N ASN A 18 -7.14 8.09 -12.25
CA ASN A 18 -8.29 7.47 -12.89
C ASN A 18 -8.52 8.04 -14.29
N GLY A 19 -8.70 7.15 -15.27
CA GLY A 19 -8.90 7.54 -16.67
C GLY A 19 -7.66 8.04 -17.41
N LEU A 20 -6.48 8.08 -16.78
CA LEU A 20 -5.23 8.41 -17.43
C LEU A 20 -4.64 7.21 -18.18
N ASP A 21 -4.06 7.46 -19.35
CA ASP A 21 -3.22 6.50 -20.06
C ASP A 21 -1.85 6.31 -19.38
N ILE A 22 -1.09 5.31 -19.81
CA ILE A 22 0.20 4.98 -19.20
C ILE A 22 1.21 6.15 -19.23
N PRO A 23 1.38 6.87 -20.35
CA PRO A 23 2.25 8.04 -20.38
C PRO A 23 1.81 9.16 -19.42
N SER A 24 0.52 9.44 -19.35
CA SER A 24 -0.04 10.46 -18.45
C SER A 24 0.11 10.09 -16.99
N LYS A 25 -0.04 8.81 -16.63
CA LYS A 25 0.27 8.30 -15.28
C LYS A 25 1.73 8.51 -14.92
N ALA A 26 2.65 8.29 -15.84
CA ALA A 26 4.07 8.53 -15.61
C ALA A 26 4.37 10.03 -15.39
N GLN A 27 3.78 10.91 -16.19
CA GLN A 27 3.90 12.36 -16.00
C GLN A 27 3.32 12.81 -14.66
N PHE A 28 2.16 12.27 -14.27
CA PHE A 28 1.55 12.58 -12.98
C PHE A 28 2.46 12.16 -11.82
N ARG A 29 3.06 10.94 -11.86
CA ARG A 29 4.03 10.51 -10.82
C ARG A 29 5.22 11.46 -10.70
N ASN A 30 5.78 11.91 -11.82
CA ASN A 30 6.89 12.87 -11.80
C ASN A 30 6.47 14.20 -11.15
N LEU A 31 5.28 14.72 -11.49
CA LEU A 31 4.74 15.93 -10.88
C LEU A 31 4.55 15.81 -9.36
N ILE A 32 4.07 14.64 -8.89
CA ILE A 32 3.93 14.39 -7.46
C ILE A 32 5.31 14.29 -6.79
N THR A 33 6.26 13.58 -7.42
CA THR A 33 7.63 13.48 -6.91
C THR A 33 8.27 14.86 -6.75
N ASP A 34 8.13 15.72 -7.74
CA ASP A 34 8.64 17.10 -7.69
C ASP A 34 7.96 17.89 -6.56
N ALA A 35 6.63 17.74 -6.42
CA ALA A 35 5.88 18.38 -5.36
C ALA A 35 6.24 17.89 -3.94
N MET A 36 6.70 16.65 -3.80
CA MET A 36 7.17 16.09 -2.51
C MET A 36 8.53 16.63 -2.06
N LEU A 37 9.29 17.27 -2.94
CA LEU A 37 10.55 17.93 -2.58
C LEU A 37 10.34 19.22 -1.79
N GLU A 38 9.11 19.74 -1.77
CA GLU A 38 8.71 20.90 -1.01
C GLU A 38 8.09 20.47 0.33
N ASP A 39 8.16 21.32 1.34
CA ASP A 39 7.66 21.04 2.70
C ASP A 39 6.12 21.12 2.73
N ARG A 40 5.46 20.10 2.17
CA ARG A 40 4.00 20.02 2.08
C ARG A 40 3.46 18.63 2.40
N ILE A 41 2.20 18.56 2.80
CA ILE A 41 1.47 17.32 3.00
C ILE A 41 0.68 16.98 1.73
N ILE A 42 0.86 15.77 1.19
CA ILE A 42 0.10 15.27 0.05
C ILE A 42 -0.72 14.06 0.49
N ILE A 43 -2.05 14.16 0.36
CA ILE A 43 -2.96 13.04 0.61
C ILE A 43 -3.53 12.58 -0.72
N ILE A 44 -3.38 11.29 -1.03
CA ILE A 44 -3.88 10.70 -2.26
C ILE A 44 -4.86 9.59 -1.89
N SER A 45 -6.13 9.71 -2.28
CA SER A 45 -7.08 8.60 -2.24
C SER A 45 -7.08 7.87 -3.57
N THR A 46 -6.95 6.56 -3.56
CA THR A 46 -7.02 5.75 -4.77
C THR A 46 -7.33 4.29 -4.45
N HIS A 47 -8.05 3.63 -5.36
CA HIS A 47 -8.17 2.17 -5.40
C HIS A 47 -7.16 1.53 -6.36
N GLN A 48 -6.40 2.33 -7.13
CA GLN A 48 -5.34 1.90 -8.06
C GLN A 48 -3.96 2.05 -7.40
N VAL A 49 -3.76 1.36 -6.28
CA VAL A 49 -2.55 1.51 -5.43
C VAL A 49 -1.24 1.22 -6.15
N ARG A 50 -1.24 0.34 -7.16
CA ARG A 50 -0.03 0.01 -7.94
C ARG A 50 0.60 1.22 -8.62
N ASP A 51 -0.21 2.20 -9.00
CA ASP A 51 0.29 3.40 -9.67
C ASP A 51 1.08 4.32 -8.73
N MET A 52 0.88 4.19 -7.41
CA MET A 52 1.39 5.12 -6.39
C MET A 52 2.34 4.47 -5.37
N VAL A 53 2.50 3.16 -5.37
CA VAL A 53 3.22 2.37 -4.34
C VAL A 53 4.60 2.91 -3.97
N ASN A 54 5.33 3.48 -4.91
CA ASN A 54 6.68 4.01 -4.68
C ASN A 54 6.71 5.48 -4.23
N LEU A 55 5.54 6.10 -4.07
CA LEU A 55 5.42 7.53 -3.76
C LEU A 55 4.72 7.79 -2.43
N ILE A 56 4.03 6.80 -1.88
CA ILE A 56 3.18 6.98 -0.70
C ILE A 56 3.75 6.31 0.53
N ASP A 57 3.76 7.04 1.63
CA ASP A 57 4.07 6.57 2.97
C ASP A 57 3.58 7.62 3.99
N PRO A 58 2.80 7.29 5.00
CA PRO A 58 2.25 5.96 5.33
C PRO A 58 1.05 5.51 4.47
N ILE A 59 0.70 4.23 4.62
CA ILE A 59 -0.51 3.64 4.05
C ILE A 59 -1.65 3.76 5.04
N LEU A 60 -2.74 4.42 4.62
CA LEU A 60 -3.99 4.48 5.37
C LEU A 60 -5.07 3.68 4.65
N ILE A 61 -5.80 2.84 5.39
CA ILE A 61 -6.98 2.15 4.86
C ILE A 61 -8.22 2.62 5.62
N LEU A 62 -9.18 3.11 4.84
CA LEU A 62 -10.50 3.50 5.33
C LEU A 62 -11.51 2.38 5.05
N ASP A 63 -12.31 2.06 6.06
CA ASP A 63 -13.41 1.13 5.94
C ASP A 63 -14.56 1.63 6.82
N ASP A 64 -15.76 1.75 6.26
CA ASP A 64 -16.97 2.25 6.93
C ASP A 64 -16.75 3.58 7.69
N GLY A 65 -16.06 4.54 7.02
CA GLY A 65 -15.80 5.87 7.58
C GLY A 65 -14.77 5.91 8.71
N LYS A 66 -14.02 4.82 8.94
CA LYS A 66 -12.99 4.72 9.97
C LYS A 66 -11.64 4.36 9.37
N ILE A 67 -10.59 4.96 9.90
CA ILE A 67 -9.23 4.50 9.61
C ILE A 67 -9.01 3.19 10.37
N ILE A 68 -8.87 2.09 9.63
CA ILE A 68 -8.67 0.74 10.18
C ILE A 68 -7.21 0.30 10.12
N PHE A 69 -6.39 1.02 9.37
CA PHE A 69 -4.97 0.76 9.21
C PHE A 69 -4.25 2.08 8.92
N ASN A 70 -3.12 2.31 9.56
CA ASN A 70 -2.28 3.51 9.37
C ASN A 70 -0.85 3.19 9.80
N TYR A 71 -0.03 2.74 8.84
CA TYR A 71 1.35 2.32 9.10
C TYR A 71 2.25 2.65 7.92
N THR A 72 3.52 2.89 8.22
CA THR A 72 4.55 3.09 7.20
C THR A 72 4.91 1.76 6.51
N ILE A 73 5.48 1.84 5.32
CA ILE A 73 5.99 0.67 4.60
C ILE A 73 7.05 -0.07 5.44
N GLU A 74 7.87 0.68 6.18
CA GLU A 74 8.86 0.09 7.08
C GLU A 74 8.22 -0.70 8.23
N GLU A 75 7.19 -0.15 8.89
CA GLU A 75 6.45 -0.86 9.95
C GLU A 75 5.75 -2.11 9.41
N ILE A 76 5.16 -2.00 8.20
CA ILE A 76 4.51 -3.13 7.54
C ILE A 76 5.52 -4.26 7.27
N SER A 77 6.68 -3.93 6.69
CA SER A 77 7.71 -4.92 6.35
C SER A 77 8.34 -5.60 7.58
N LYS A 78 8.35 -4.94 8.74
CA LYS A 78 8.82 -5.54 10.01
C LYS A 78 7.85 -6.61 10.54
N ILE A 79 6.54 -6.47 10.27
CA ILE A 79 5.51 -7.36 10.80
C ILE A 79 5.09 -8.41 9.80
N LEU A 80 5.00 -8.05 8.54
CA LEU A 80 4.50 -8.91 7.47
C LEU A 80 5.60 -9.20 6.46
N LYS A 81 5.64 -10.45 6.01
CA LYS A 81 6.48 -10.92 4.92
C LYS A 81 5.61 -11.28 3.73
N PHE A 82 6.02 -10.83 2.55
CA PHE A 82 5.35 -11.06 1.27
C PHE A 82 6.19 -12.03 0.44
N GLU A 83 5.61 -13.15 0.02
CA GLU A 83 6.34 -14.21 -0.68
C GLU A 83 5.62 -14.68 -1.92
N LEU A 84 6.37 -14.81 -3.01
CA LEU A 84 5.92 -15.39 -4.27
C LEU A 84 6.24 -16.89 -4.29
N HIS A 85 5.22 -17.72 -4.36
CA HIS A 85 5.33 -19.18 -4.47
C HIS A 85 5.08 -19.61 -5.92
N GLN A 86 6.11 -20.08 -6.59
CA GLN A 86 6.00 -20.71 -7.92
C GLN A 86 5.59 -22.20 -7.76
N SER A 87 4.37 -22.42 -7.30
CA SER A 87 3.81 -23.75 -7.04
C SER A 87 2.38 -23.82 -7.55
N LEU A 88 1.93 -25.02 -7.92
CA LEU A 88 0.53 -25.27 -8.26
C LEU A 88 -0.35 -25.58 -7.04
N SER A 89 0.27 -25.86 -5.89
CA SER A 89 -0.45 -26.13 -4.64
C SER A 89 -0.55 -24.85 -3.79
N GLU A 90 -1.69 -24.69 -3.14
CA GLU A 90 -1.93 -23.56 -2.22
C GLU A 90 -0.92 -23.55 -1.07
N PRO A 91 -0.39 -22.38 -0.69
CA PRO A 91 0.50 -22.25 0.46
C PRO A 91 -0.26 -22.57 1.76
N LYS A 92 0.44 -23.22 2.69
CA LYS A 92 -0.07 -23.56 4.03
C LYS A 92 0.55 -22.62 5.06
N ASP A 93 -0.12 -22.49 6.22
CA ASP A 93 0.38 -21.73 7.38
C ASP A 93 0.66 -20.26 7.05
N VAL A 94 -0.17 -19.65 6.17
CA VAL A 94 -0.10 -18.24 5.77
C VAL A 94 -1.28 -17.46 6.34
N LEU A 95 -1.10 -16.17 6.59
CA LEU A 95 -2.16 -15.26 7.03
C LEU A 95 -3.19 -15.04 5.90
N TYR A 96 -2.69 -14.85 4.68
CA TYR A 96 -3.47 -14.60 3.50
C TYR A 96 -2.70 -15.02 2.24
N PHE A 97 -3.40 -15.39 1.17
CA PHE A 97 -2.80 -15.62 -0.13
C PHE A 97 -3.77 -15.31 -1.27
N GLU A 98 -3.20 -15.03 -2.43
CA GLU A 98 -3.90 -14.87 -3.69
C GLU A 98 -3.25 -15.70 -4.79
N ARG A 99 -4.08 -16.23 -5.68
CA ARG A 99 -3.61 -16.92 -6.87
C ARG A 99 -3.23 -15.89 -7.94
N ILE A 100 -2.04 -16.05 -8.47
CA ILE A 100 -1.53 -15.22 -9.57
C ILE A 100 -1.11 -16.11 -10.75
N ALA A 101 -0.74 -15.50 -11.87
CA ALA A 101 -0.19 -16.24 -13.01
C ALA A 101 1.13 -16.92 -12.60
N GLY A 102 1.13 -18.26 -12.65
CA GLY A 102 2.29 -19.07 -12.33
C GLY A 102 2.48 -19.43 -10.86
N GLY A 103 1.52 -19.13 -9.97
CA GLY A 103 1.66 -19.50 -8.55
C GLY A 103 0.73 -18.76 -7.61
N TYR A 104 1.27 -18.42 -6.44
CA TYR A 104 0.57 -17.72 -5.38
C TYR A 104 1.44 -16.61 -4.78
N LEU A 105 0.83 -15.49 -4.44
CA LEU A 105 1.42 -14.47 -3.59
C LEU A 105 0.81 -14.61 -2.20
N SER A 106 1.64 -14.67 -1.16
CA SER A 106 1.18 -14.88 0.22
C SER A 106 1.72 -13.83 1.18
N ILE A 107 1.00 -13.69 2.30
CA ILE A 107 1.41 -12.89 3.46
C ILE A 107 1.57 -13.81 4.65
N THR A 108 2.72 -13.72 5.31
CA THR A 108 3.03 -14.39 6.58
C THR A 108 3.47 -13.38 7.64
N GLU A 109 3.52 -13.78 8.91
CA GLU A 109 4.16 -12.98 9.94
C GLU A 109 5.68 -12.98 9.74
N ASN A 110 6.32 -11.82 9.80
CA ASN A 110 7.77 -11.68 9.60
C ASN A 110 8.55 -11.95 10.91
N ILE A 111 8.59 -13.20 11.34
CA ILE A 111 9.21 -13.59 12.60
C ILE A 111 10.73 -13.41 12.57
N ASN A 112 11.36 -13.63 11.43
CA ASN A 112 12.81 -13.60 11.26
C ASN A 112 13.35 -12.22 10.84
N ASN A 113 12.49 -11.21 10.73
CA ASN A 113 12.83 -9.87 10.22
C ASN A 113 13.53 -9.93 8.85
N GLU A 114 13.02 -10.79 7.97
CA GLU A 114 13.51 -10.94 6.61
C GLU A 114 13.01 -9.81 5.72
N TYR A 115 13.84 -9.37 4.78
CA TYR A 115 13.41 -8.37 3.82
C TYR A 115 12.41 -8.97 2.82
N SER A 116 11.29 -8.31 2.64
CA SER A 116 10.36 -8.55 1.54
C SER A 116 9.77 -7.22 1.06
N GLN A 117 9.54 -7.12 -0.24
CA GLN A 117 8.88 -5.94 -0.79
C GLN A 117 7.39 -5.99 -0.44
N VAL A 118 6.88 -4.93 0.16
CA VAL A 118 5.46 -4.81 0.47
C VAL A 118 4.65 -4.69 -0.83
N ASP A 119 3.72 -5.61 -1.03
CA ASP A 119 2.70 -5.51 -2.07
C ASP A 119 1.42 -4.94 -1.44
N VAL A 120 1.14 -3.67 -1.75
CA VAL A 120 0.03 -2.93 -1.12
C VAL A 120 -1.33 -3.45 -1.58
N GLU A 121 -1.44 -4.05 -2.78
CA GLU A 121 -2.70 -4.58 -3.28
C GLU A 121 -3.12 -5.84 -2.51
N ILE A 122 -2.21 -6.81 -2.35
CA ILE A 122 -2.52 -8.00 -1.54
C ILE A 122 -2.70 -7.63 -0.06
N LEU A 123 -1.94 -6.65 0.46
CA LEU A 123 -2.10 -6.12 1.81
C LEU A 123 -3.51 -5.58 2.03
N PHE A 124 -4.01 -4.76 1.10
CA PHE A 124 -5.36 -4.20 1.15
C PHE A 124 -6.42 -5.32 1.20
N ASN A 125 -6.34 -6.29 0.28
CA ASN A 125 -7.27 -7.41 0.21
C ASN A 125 -7.21 -8.29 1.47
N ALA A 126 -6.01 -8.52 1.99
CA ALA A 126 -5.78 -9.27 3.23
C ALA A 126 -6.43 -8.57 4.44
N ILE A 127 -6.25 -7.24 4.56
CA ILE A 127 -6.83 -6.46 5.66
C ILE A 127 -8.37 -6.48 5.58
N LEU A 128 -8.96 -6.33 4.40
CA LEU A 128 -10.41 -6.41 4.25
C LEU A 128 -10.96 -7.81 4.59
N SER A 129 -10.25 -8.88 4.18
CA SER A 129 -10.70 -10.27 4.38
C SER A 129 -10.42 -10.79 5.79
N LYS A 130 -9.31 -10.37 6.40
CA LYS A 130 -8.78 -10.89 7.68
C LYS A 130 -8.51 -9.77 8.68
N LYS A 131 -9.35 -8.74 8.69
CA LYS A 131 -9.21 -7.50 9.47
C LYS A 131 -8.70 -7.75 10.90
N THR A 132 -9.42 -8.55 11.68
CA THR A 132 -9.11 -8.79 13.09
C THR A 132 -7.75 -9.44 13.29
N VAL A 133 -7.37 -10.39 12.42
CA VAL A 133 -6.11 -11.12 12.55
C VAL A 133 -4.93 -10.21 12.24
N ILE A 134 -4.99 -9.51 11.12
CA ILE A 134 -3.88 -8.66 10.65
C ILE A 134 -3.73 -7.44 11.56
N THR A 135 -4.80 -6.72 11.88
CA THR A 135 -4.70 -5.53 12.74
C THR A 135 -4.23 -5.86 14.16
N ALA A 136 -4.52 -7.08 14.67
CA ALA A 136 -4.01 -7.51 15.96
C ALA A 136 -2.48 -7.66 16.01
N LEU A 137 -1.83 -8.01 14.89
CA LEU A 137 -0.37 -8.06 14.81
C LEU A 137 0.25 -6.68 14.99
N PHE A 138 -0.35 -5.66 14.37
CA PHE A 138 0.12 -4.29 14.43
C PHE A 138 -0.15 -3.60 15.79
N SER A 139 -1.17 -4.02 16.51
CA SER A 139 -1.47 -3.46 17.84
C SER A 139 -0.37 -3.72 18.87
N LYS A 140 0.53 -4.66 18.61
CA LYS A 140 1.71 -4.94 19.43
C LYS A 140 2.82 -3.88 19.29
N LEU A 141 2.83 -3.11 18.19
CA LEU A 141 3.81 -2.03 17.97
C LEU A 141 3.50 -0.75 18.75
N GLN A 142 2.26 -0.57 19.17
CA GLN A 142 1.82 0.67 19.85
C GLN A 142 2.01 0.62 21.37
N LYS A 143 2.72 -0.37 21.88
CA LYS A 143 3.13 -0.50 23.28
C LYS A 143 4.62 -0.26 23.42
#